data_52dea4a58fbcda92377a31b0da80fb4f
#
_entry.id   52dea4a58fbcda92377a31b0da80fb4f
#
_cell.length_a   1.000
_cell.length_b   1.000
_cell.length_c   1.000
_cell.angle_alpha   90.00
_cell.angle_beta   90.00
_cell.angle_gamma   90.00
#
_symmetry.space_group_name_H-M   'P 1'
#
loop_
_entity.id
_entity.type
_entity.pdbx_description
1 polymer ?
#
loop_
_entity_poly.entity_id
_entity_poly.type
_entity_poly.pdbx_seq_one_letter_code
_entity_poly.pdbx_strand_id
1 'polypeptide(L)'
;MTELMPRYDWTRTEIAGLYEQSFDVLMTQALEIKRENWPDGKVQKSQLLSIKTGGCAENCGYCSQSAHFDTGLKAEKLMPLDDVVDAAKRAKDNGADRFCMGAAWRSLKDRDVPKIAAMVSAVKDLGLETCVTAGMLEDGQAEALKQAGLDYYNHNLDTSREYYADVVSTRTYEDRLDTLSKARKAGMKLCTGGILGMGEGREDRIGLIYELSQLTPHPESVPINMLVPIEGTPLGQSAPVSVIEMARAIATCRIVFPKSWVRLSAGRDDMSEEGQALCLLAGANSIFVGDRLLT
;
A
#
# COMPACT_ATOMS: atom_id res chain seq x y z
N MET A 1 -1.66 -31.98 4.93
CA MET A 1 -0.85 -30.77 4.74
C MET A 1 -1.09 -29.91 5.97
N THR A 2 -0.04 -29.64 6.75
CA THR A 2 -0.14 -28.80 7.95
C THR A 2 -0.30 -27.35 7.46
N GLU A 3 -1.43 -26.73 7.77
CA GLU A 3 -1.66 -25.33 7.45
C GLU A 3 -0.56 -24.47 8.10
N LEU A 4 0.25 -23.80 7.29
CA LEU A 4 1.28 -22.89 7.80
C LEU A 4 0.58 -21.72 8.53
N MET A 5 0.62 -21.77 9.86
CA MET A 5 0.12 -20.67 10.67
C MET A 5 1.02 -19.44 10.50
N PRO A 6 0.43 -18.23 10.41
CA PRO A 6 1.23 -17.01 10.38
C PRO A 6 2.17 -16.95 11.60
N ARG A 7 3.42 -16.63 11.36
CA ARG A 7 4.43 -16.51 12.41
C ARG A 7 4.60 -15.03 12.79
N TYR A 8 4.47 -14.69 14.07
CA TYR A 8 4.50 -13.31 14.59
C TYR A 8 5.78 -12.97 15.40
N ASP A 9 6.72 -13.90 15.50
CA ASP A 9 7.96 -13.77 16.28
C ASP A 9 9.20 -13.63 15.39
N TRP A 10 9.03 -13.09 14.19
CA TRP A 10 10.14 -12.82 13.29
C TRP A 10 11.16 -11.87 13.93
N THR A 11 12.42 -12.23 13.87
CA THR A 11 13.53 -11.34 14.20
C THR A 11 14.06 -10.64 12.95
N ARG A 12 14.63 -9.44 13.11
CA ARG A 12 15.27 -8.70 12.00
C ARG A 12 16.37 -9.53 11.33
N THR A 13 17.14 -10.30 12.14
CA THR A 13 18.20 -11.19 11.63
C THR A 13 17.65 -12.30 10.73
N GLU A 14 16.53 -12.90 11.08
CA GLU A 14 15.90 -13.94 10.24
C GLU A 14 15.40 -13.35 8.93
N ILE A 15 14.77 -12.18 8.96
CA ILE A 15 14.31 -11.49 7.74
C ILE A 15 15.51 -11.08 6.88
N ALA A 16 16.61 -10.61 7.48
CA ALA A 16 17.86 -10.34 6.79
C ALA A 16 18.41 -11.61 6.13
N GLY A 17 18.43 -12.72 6.87
CA GLY A 17 18.83 -14.02 6.33
C GLY A 17 18.00 -14.49 5.14
N LEU A 18 16.68 -14.23 5.13
CA LEU A 18 15.82 -14.47 3.97
C LEU A 18 16.17 -13.53 2.80
N TYR A 19 16.28 -12.23 3.09
CA TYR A 19 16.51 -11.19 2.07
C TYR A 19 17.84 -11.39 1.35
N GLU A 20 18.87 -11.86 2.03
CA GLU A 20 20.24 -12.04 1.51
C GLU A 20 20.51 -13.42 0.89
N GLN A 21 19.55 -14.34 0.91
CA GLN A 21 19.67 -15.63 0.23
C GLN A 21 20.00 -15.48 -1.26
N SER A 22 20.57 -16.52 -1.85
CA SER A 22 20.67 -16.60 -3.30
C SER A 22 19.29 -16.43 -3.93
N PHE A 23 19.23 -15.69 -5.05
CA PHE A 23 17.95 -15.25 -5.61
C PHE A 23 17.03 -16.41 -6.01
N ASP A 24 17.60 -17.47 -6.55
CA ASP A 24 16.88 -18.68 -6.95
C ASP A 24 16.22 -19.41 -5.77
N VAL A 25 16.95 -19.53 -4.64
CA VAL A 25 16.43 -20.16 -3.40
C VAL A 25 15.28 -19.33 -2.83
N LEU A 26 15.46 -18.03 -2.70
CA LEU A 26 14.43 -17.12 -2.20
C LEU A 26 13.16 -17.18 -3.06
N MET A 27 13.31 -17.14 -4.39
CA MET A 27 12.20 -17.20 -5.33
C MET A 27 11.45 -18.52 -5.26
N THR A 28 12.18 -19.65 -5.14
CA THR A 28 11.57 -20.98 -5.03
C THR A 28 10.73 -21.08 -3.75
N GLN A 29 11.27 -20.69 -2.61
CA GLN A 29 10.55 -20.69 -1.34
C GLN A 29 9.28 -19.81 -1.39
N ALA A 30 9.39 -18.60 -1.92
CA ALA A 30 8.25 -17.70 -2.03
C ALA A 30 7.15 -18.26 -2.93
N LEU A 31 7.52 -18.89 -4.05
CA LEU A 31 6.58 -19.49 -5.00
C LEU A 31 5.87 -20.71 -4.38
N GLU A 32 6.57 -21.53 -3.62
CA GLU A 32 5.98 -22.67 -2.90
C GLU A 32 4.94 -22.18 -1.87
N ILE A 33 5.31 -21.20 -1.02
CA ILE A 33 4.40 -20.60 -0.05
C ILE A 33 3.18 -19.96 -0.72
N LYS A 34 3.38 -19.28 -1.86
CA LYS A 34 2.26 -18.73 -2.64
C LYS A 34 1.32 -19.85 -3.10
N ARG A 35 1.83 -20.92 -3.67
CA ARG A 35 1.03 -22.04 -4.17
C ARG A 35 0.25 -22.75 -3.06
N GLU A 36 0.84 -22.93 -1.90
CA GLU A 36 0.20 -23.54 -0.74
C GLU A 36 -0.95 -22.69 -0.19
N ASN A 37 -0.78 -21.39 -0.11
CA ASN A 37 -1.75 -20.49 0.50
C ASN A 37 -2.76 -19.89 -0.50
N TRP A 38 -2.44 -19.93 -1.81
CA TRP A 38 -3.24 -19.35 -2.90
C TRP A 38 -3.32 -20.34 -4.08
N PRO A 39 -3.88 -21.54 -3.87
CA PRO A 39 -3.85 -22.64 -4.86
C PRO A 39 -4.66 -22.35 -6.13
N ASP A 40 -5.63 -21.44 -6.06
CA ASP A 40 -6.43 -21.00 -7.21
C ASP A 40 -5.66 -20.09 -8.18
N GLY A 41 -4.45 -19.63 -7.78
CA GLY A 41 -3.64 -18.72 -8.57
C GLY A 41 -4.26 -17.36 -8.78
N LYS A 42 -5.32 -17.00 -8.04
CA LYS A 42 -6.00 -15.71 -8.17
C LYS A 42 -5.07 -14.54 -7.98
N VAL A 43 -5.13 -13.58 -8.89
CA VAL A 43 -4.52 -12.25 -8.76
C VAL A 43 -5.64 -11.24 -8.52
N GLN A 44 -5.65 -10.62 -7.34
CA GLN A 44 -6.60 -9.57 -7.00
C GLN A 44 -6.34 -8.31 -7.83
N LYS A 45 -7.35 -7.81 -8.48
CA LYS A 45 -7.32 -6.54 -9.22
C LYS A 45 -7.92 -5.42 -8.39
N SER A 46 -7.13 -4.38 -8.15
CA SER A 46 -7.58 -3.18 -7.43
C SER A 46 -7.51 -1.98 -8.36
N GLN A 47 -8.52 -1.11 -8.32
CA GLN A 47 -8.48 0.16 -9.03
C GLN A 47 -8.39 1.31 -8.06
N LEU A 48 -7.53 2.30 -8.37
CA LEU A 48 -7.29 3.49 -7.54
C LEU A 48 -8.00 4.70 -8.15
N LEU A 49 -8.66 5.47 -7.30
CA LEU A 49 -9.24 6.78 -7.64
C LEU A 49 -8.71 7.84 -6.66
N SER A 50 -8.19 8.95 -7.19
CA SER A 50 -7.94 10.15 -6.39
C SER A 50 -9.27 10.89 -6.19
N ILE A 51 -9.83 10.80 -4.99
CA ILE A 51 -11.08 11.50 -4.65
C ILE A 51 -10.85 12.93 -4.15
N LYS A 52 -9.60 13.26 -3.81
CA LYS A 52 -9.14 14.61 -3.48
C LYS A 52 -7.66 14.74 -3.82
N THR A 53 -7.33 15.56 -4.80
CA THR A 53 -6.00 15.73 -5.38
C THR A 53 -5.31 16.99 -4.81
N GLY A 54 -4.02 16.93 -4.54
CA GLY A 54 -3.14 18.05 -4.22
C GLY A 54 -3.41 18.75 -2.89
N GLY A 55 -2.49 19.63 -2.51
CA GLY A 55 -2.60 20.48 -1.32
C GLY A 55 -2.51 19.71 0.02
N CYS A 56 -1.81 18.57 0.05
CA CYS A 56 -1.50 17.86 1.29
C CYS A 56 -0.48 18.64 2.10
N ALA A 57 -0.70 18.76 3.41
CA ALA A 57 0.20 19.50 4.31
C ALA A 57 1.44 18.69 4.74
N GLU A 58 1.60 17.46 4.24
CA GLU A 58 2.78 16.63 4.48
C GLU A 58 3.88 16.91 3.46
N ASN A 59 5.14 16.75 3.86
CA ASN A 59 6.31 16.96 3.01
C ASN A 59 6.98 15.67 2.54
N CYS A 60 6.21 14.60 2.32
CA CYS A 60 6.76 13.34 1.83
C CYS A 60 7.55 13.56 0.53
N GLY A 61 8.86 13.30 0.56
CA GLY A 61 9.80 13.67 -0.50
C GLY A 61 9.55 13.04 -1.87
N TYR A 62 8.70 12.04 -1.94
CA TYR A 62 8.28 11.34 -3.17
C TYR A 62 6.92 11.82 -3.72
N CYS A 63 6.16 12.62 -2.95
CA CYS A 63 4.73 12.78 -3.18
C CYS A 63 4.38 14.06 -3.95
N SER A 64 3.83 13.90 -5.15
CA SER A 64 3.32 15.02 -5.96
C SER A 64 2.14 15.77 -5.32
N GLN A 65 1.45 15.15 -4.36
CA GLN A 65 0.27 15.72 -3.71
C GLN A 65 0.62 16.76 -2.62
N SER A 66 1.91 16.85 -2.25
CA SER A 66 2.40 17.77 -1.21
C SER A 66 2.22 19.23 -1.61
N ALA A 67 1.77 20.05 -0.66
CA ALA A 67 1.75 21.52 -0.82
C ALA A 67 3.14 22.16 -0.64
N HIS A 68 4.15 21.38 -0.25
CA HIS A 68 5.53 21.87 -0.05
C HIS A 68 6.34 21.91 -1.36
N PHE A 69 5.86 21.23 -2.42
CA PHE A 69 6.60 21.07 -3.66
C PHE A 69 5.82 21.60 -4.86
N ASP A 70 6.54 22.23 -5.79
CA ASP A 70 5.95 22.70 -7.06
C ASP A 70 6.04 21.58 -8.11
N THR A 71 5.02 20.76 -8.17
CA THR A 71 4.88 19.67 -9.14
C THR A 71 3.90 20.00 -10.27
N GLY A 72 3.43 21.26 -10.34
CA GLY A 72 2.38 21.69 -11.28
C GLY A 72 0.99 21.16 -10.92
N LEU A 73 0.85 20.32 -9.89
CA LEU A 73 -0.43 19.73 -9.49
C LEU A 73 -1.27 20.73 -8.68
N LYS A 74 -2.45 21.07 -9.16
CA LYS A 74 -3.35 21.97 -8.47
C LYS A 74 -4.19 21.25 -7.42
N ALA A 75 -4.40 21.91 -6.27
CA ALA A 75 -5.27 21.39 -5.23
C ALA A 75 -6.73 21.43 -5.68
N GLU A 76 -7.40 20.28 -5.59
CA GLU A 76 -8.81 20.10 -5.93
C GLU A 76 -9.67 19.92 -4.66
N LYS A 77 -10.96 20.17 -4.80
CA LYS A 77 -11.94 19.83 -3.76
C LYS A 77 -12.19 18.33 -3.73
N LEU A 78 -12.80 17.87 -2.63
CA LEU A 78 -13.30 16.49 -2.56
C LEU A 78 -14.29 16.25 -3.71
N MET A 79 -14.10 15.14 -4.41
CA MET A 79 -14.93 14.71 -5.54
C MET A 79 -16.39 14.53 -5.12
N PRO A 80 -17.37 14.87 -5.95
CA PRO A 80 -18.78 14.56 -5.71
C PRO A 80 -19.01 13.04 -5.59
N LEU A 81 -20.01 12.65 -4.79
CA LEU A 81 -20.37 11.24 -4.58
C LEU A 81 -20.71 10.54 -5.91
N ASP A 82 -21.49 11.18 -6.76
CA ASP A 82 -21.94 10.58 -8.03
C ASP A 82 -20.76 10.24 -8.95
N ASP A 83 -19.74 11.09 -9.01
CA ASP A 83 -18.53 10.87 -9.80
C ASP A 83 -17.73 9.66 -9.26
N VAL A 84 -17.69 9.49 -7.94
CA VAL A 84 -17.04 8.32 -7.30
C VAL A 84 -17.80 7.04 -7.62
N VAL A 85 -19.14 7.08 -7.53
CA VAL A 85 -19.99 5.93 -7.85
C VAL A 85 -19.84 5.52 -9.32
N ASP A 86 -19.81 6.47 -10.23
CA ASP A 86 -19.64 6.18 -11.66
C ASP A 86 -18.24 5.62 -11.96
N ALA A 87 -17.20 6.11 -11.29
CA ALA A 87 -15.86 5.52 -11.40
C ALA A 87 -15.81 4.10 -10.83
N ALA A 88 -16.49 3.85 -9.72
CA ALA A 88 -16.56 2.52 -9.11
C ALA A 88 -17.34 1.52 -9.97
N LYS A 89 -18.42 1.93 -10.63
CA LYS A 89 -19.15 1.11 -11.62
C LYS A 89 -18.23 0.69 -12.77
N ARG A 90 -17.54 1.66 -13.38
CA ARG A 90 -16.57 1.37 -14.46
C ARG A 90 -15.46 0.41 -13.98
N ALA A 91 -14.96 0.59 -12.76
CA ALA A 91 -13.96 -0.31 -12.18
C ALA A 91 -14.51 -1.74 -12.06
N LYS A 92 -15.73 -1.90 -11.56
CA LYS A 92 -16.41 -3.20 -11.46
C LYS A 92 -16.60 -3.85 -12.82
N ASP A 93 -17.08 -3.10 -13.81
CA ASP A 93 -17.30 -3.60 -15.18
C ASP A 93 -15.98 -4.05 -15.83
N ASN A 94 -14.87 -3.40 -15.48
CA ASN A 94 -13.51 -3.78 -15.89
C ASN A 94 -12.93 -4.94 -15.03
N GLY A 95 -13.71 -5.52 -14.14
CA GLY A 95 -13.35 -6.69 -13.36
C GLY A 95 -12.44 -6.41 -12.16
N ALA A 96 -12.48 -5.22 -11.58
CA ALA A 96 -11.82 -4.94 -10.33
C ALA A 96 -12.50 -5.69 -9.16
N ASP A 97 -11.68 -6.26 -8.27
CA ASP A 97 -12.15 -6.88 -7.02
C ASP A 97 -12.27 -5.82 -5.91
N ARG A 98 -11.37 -4.81 -5.93
CA ARG A 98 -11.26 -3.78 -4.89
C ARG A 98 -11.21 -2.38 -5.51
N PHE A 99 -11.90 -1.44 -4.88
CA PHE A 99 -11.84 -0.03 -5.24
C PHE A 99 -11.18 0.77 -4.12
N CYS A 100 -10.06 1.43 -4.46
CA CYS A 100 -9.25 2.21 -3.53
C CYS A 100 -9.50 3.70 -3.77
N MET A 101 -9.87 4.43 -2.71
CA MET A 101 -10.15 5.86 -2.73
C MET A 101 -9.05 6.61 -1.98
N GLY A 102 -8.26 7.44 -2.68
CA GLY A 102 -7.18 8.22 -2.11
C GLY A 102 -7.52 9.69 -1.98
N ALA A 103 -7.30 10.27 -0.80
CA ALA A 103 -7.45 11.70 -0.55
C ALA A 103 -6.14 12.30 -0.04
N ALA A 104 -5.66 13.36 -0.67
CA ALA A 104 -4.43 14.07 -0.32
C ALA A 104 -4.62 14.93 0.92
N TRP A 105 -4.68 14.28 2.10
CA TRP A 105 -4.76 14.91 3.42
C TRP A 105 -3.65 14.43 4.35
N ARG A 106 -3.21 15.32 5.24
CA ARG A 106 -2.41 14.93 6.40
C ARG A 106 -3.21 14.06 7.37
N SER A 107 -4.43 14.50 7.68
CA SER A 107 -5.41 13.77 8.49
C SER A 107 -6.82 14.05 7.99
N LEU A 108 -7.70 13.07 8.15
CA LEU A 108 -9.12 13.21 7.86
C LEU A 108 -9.72 14.25 8.82
N LYS A 109 -10.57 15.13 8.30
CA LYS A 109 -11.28 16.12 9.12
C LYS A 109 -12.68 15.63 9.46
N ASP A 110 -13.15 15.84 10.66
CA ASP A 110 -14.48 15.38 11.13
C ASP A 110 -15.62 15.80 10.20
N ARG A 111 -15.56 17.02 9.65
CA ARG A 111 -16.56 17.53 8.68
C ARG A 111 -16.61 16.74 7.37
N ASP A 112 -15.55 16.01 7.03
CA ASP A 112 -15.45 15.24 5.79
C ASP A 112 -15.70 13.74 6.03
N VAL A 113 -15.70 13.26 7.28
CA VAL A 113 -16.02 11.87 7.64
C VAL A 113 -17.36 11.41 7.07
N PRO A 114 -18.48 12.16 7.20
CA PRO A 114 -19.75 11.73 6.62
C PRO A 114 -19.72 11.58 5.10
N LYS A 115 -18.93 12.41 4.40
CA LYS A 115 -18.80 12.34 2.94
C LYS A 115 -18.03 11.08 2.51
N ILE A 116 -16.90 10.81 3.18
CA ILE A 116 -16.11 9.59 2.92
C ILE A 116 -16.93 8.34 3.28
N ALA A 117 -17.66 8.36 4.39
CA ALA A 117 -18.57 7.28 4.79
C ALA A 117 -19.64 7.00 3.72
N ALA A 118 -20.26 8.06 3.15
CA ALA A 118 -21.23 7.91 2.07
C ALA A 118 -20.59 7.28 0.80
N MET A 119 -19.38 7.70 0.43
CA MET A 119 -18.63 7.10 -0.69
C MET A 119 -18.34 5.62 -0.44
N VAL A 120 -17.88 5.28 0.77
CA VAL A 120 -17.60 3.90 1.18
C VAL A 120 -18.85 3.03 1.04
N SER A 121 -19.98 3.49 1.61
CA SER A 121 -21.25 2.77 1.57
C SER A 121 -21.71 2.54 0.12
N ALA A 122 -21.68 3.57 -0.71
CA ALA A 122 -22.11 3.47 -2.10
C ALA A 122 -21.22 2.51 -2.92
N VAL A 123 -19.91 2.52 -2.71
CA VAL A 123 -18.98 1.58 -3.38
C VAL A 123 -19.21 0.17 -2.86
N LYS A 124 -19.46 -0.01 -1.56
CA LYS A 124 -19.77 -1.31 -0.96
C LYS A 124 -21.05 -1.92 -1.52
N ASP A 125 -22.08 -1.11 -1.74
CA ASP A 125 -23.36 -1.55 -2.33
C ASP A 125 -23.20 -2.05 -3.77
N LEU A 126 -22.15 -1.63 -4.47
CA LEU A 126 -21.77 -2.18 -5.78
C LEU A 126 -21.13 -3.58 -5.68
N GLY A 127 -20.83 -4.08 -4.48
CA GLY A 127 -20.20 -5.38 -4.23
C GLY A 127 -18.68 -5.40 -4.39
N LEU A 128 -18.03 -4.24 -4.39
CA LEU A 128 -16.57 -4.12 -4.40
C LEU A 128 -16.01 -4.16 -2.96
N GLU A 129 -14.81 -4.71 -2.78
CA GLU A 129 -14.04 -4.42 -1.57
C GLU A 129 -13.65 -2.94 -1.55
N THR A 130 -13.78 -2.30 -0.40
CA THR A 130 -13.47 -0.88 -0.22
C THR A 130 -12.14 -0.67 0.48
N CYS A 131 -11.34 0.28 -0.01
CA CYS A 131 -10.10 0.71 0.61
C CYS A 131 -10.02 2.23 0.59
N VAL A 132 -9.64 2.85 1.71
CA VAL A 132 -9.50 4.31 1.81
C VAL A 132 -8.11 4.68 2.31
N THR A 133 -7.53 5.71 1.69
CA THR A 133 -6.33 6.44 2.15
C THR A 133 -6.75 7.88 2.37
N ALA A 134 -6.85 8.32 3.63
CA ALA A 134 -7.29 9.68 3.97
C ALA A 134 -6.37 10.37 5.00
N GLY A 135 -5.10 9.95 5.05
CA GLY A 135 -4.13 10.44 6.03
C GLY A 135 -4.28 9.79 7.40
N MET A 136 -3.91 10.51 8.46
CA MET A 136 -4.04 10.04 9.83
C MET A 136 -5.51 10.06 10.28
N LEU A 137 -5.85 9.17 11.21
CA LEU A 137 -7.18 9.07 11.82
C LEU A 137 -7.13 9.59 13.25
N GLU A 138 -8.14 10.38 13.62
CA GLU A 138 -8.42 10.76 14.99
C GLU A 138 -9.43 9.78 15.62
N ASP A 139 -9.64 9.91 16.93
CA ASP A 139 -10.57 9.05 17.68
C ASP A 139 -12.00 9.17 17.12
N GLY A 140 -12.67 8.05 16.97
CA GLY A 140 -14.04 7.94 16.45
C GLY A 140 -14.15 7.95 14.91
N GLN A 141 -13.13 8.42 14.18
CA GLN A 141 -13.17 8.45 12.71
C GLN A 141 -13.05 7.04 12.10
N ALA A 142 -12.20 6.20 12.69
CA ALA A 142 -12.02 4.81 12.26
C ALA A 142 -13.32 4.02 12.42
N GLU A 143 -13.99 4.16 13.56
CA GLU A 143 -15.27 3.53 13.87
C GLU A 143 -16.38 3.97 12.90
N ALA A 144 -16.46 5.28 12.60
CA ALA A 144 -17.43 5.81 11.65
C ALA A 144 -17.23 5.24 10.23
N LEU A 145 -15.99 5.15 9.77
CA LEU A 145 -15.67 4.55 8.47
C LEU A 145 -15.97 3.05 8.46
N LYS A 146 -15.68 2.35 9.54
CA LYS A 146 -16.01 0.92 9.67
C LYS A 146 -17.52 0.68 9.66
N GLN A 147 -18.30 1.51 10.35
CA GLN A 147 -19.77 1.44 10.36
C GLN A 147 -20.36 1.67 8.96
N ALA A 148 -19.71 2.51 8.13
CA ALA A 148 -20.07 2.70 6.74
C ALA A 148 -19.72 1.51 5.82
N GLY A 149 -19.04 0.47 6.33
CA GLY A 149 -18.69 -0.73 5.60
C GLY A 149 -17.28 -0.76 5.03
N LEU A 150 -16.37 0.12 5.50
CA LEU A 150 -14.98 0.11 5.03
C LEU A 150 -14.28 -1.21 5.37
N ASP A 151 -13.73 -1.87 4.34
CA ASP A 151 -13.00 -3.11 4.52
C ASP A 151 -11.55 -2.88 4.90
N TYR A 152 -10.86 -1.97 4.20
CA TYR A 152 -9.42 -1.71 4.37
C TYR A 152 -9.13 -0.23 4.61
N TYR A 153 -8.26 0.05 5.57
CA TYR A 153 -7.61 1.35 5.67
C TYR A 153 -6.18 1.25 5.14
N ASN A 154 -5.85 2.08 4.15
CA ASN A 154 -4.49 2.16 3.61
C ASN A 154 -3.71 3.26 4.31
N HIS A 155 -2.60 2.87 4.94
CA HIS A 155 -1.66 3.79 5.56
C HIS A 155 -0.27 3.15 5.58
N ASN A 156 0.54 3.45 4.56
CA ASN A 156 1.84 2.82 4.41
C ASN A 156 2.83 3.28 5.48
N LEU A 157 3.77 2.40 5.86
CA LEU A 157 4.94 2.78 6.66
C LEU A 157 6.01 3.47 5.79
N ASP A 158 5.94 3.31 4.48
CA ASP A 158 6.78 3.83 3.42
C ASP A 158 8.19 3.22 3.39
N THR A 159 8.93 3.22 4.50
CA THR A 159 10.29 2.69 4.61
C THR A 159 10.56 2.16 6.04
N SER A 160 11.82 1.89 6.39
CA SER A 160 12.22 1.56 7.76
C SER A 160 12.00 2.74 8.72
N ARG A 161 11.94 2.42 10.00
CA ARG A 161 11.89 3.42 11.06
C ARG A 161 13.11 4.34 11.03
N GLU A 162 14.27 3.76 10.76
CA GLU A 162 15.55 4.46 10.74
C GLU A 162 15.65 5.47 9.58
N TYR A 163 15.18 5.08 8.39
CA TYR A 163 15.25 5.93 7.19
C TYR A 163 14.06 6.88 7.03
N TYR A 164 13.02 6.74 7.86
CA TYR A 164 11.78 7.50 7.69
C TYR A 164 11.95 9.01 7.74
N ALA A 165 12.80 9.51 8.65
CA ALA A 165 13.03 10.95 8.82
C ALA A 165 13.71 11.60 7.61
N ASP A 166 14.44 10.84 6.79
CA ASP A 166 15.06 11.31 5.55
C ASP A 166 14.02 11.54 4.44
N VAL A 167 12.84 10.91 4.56
CA VAL A 167 11.76 10.97 3.56
C VAL A 167 10.64 11.92 3.96
N VAL A 168 10.29 11.95 5.26
CA VAL A 168 9.15 12.73 5.80
C VAL A 168 9.54 13.33 7.13
N SER A 169 9.38 14.65 7.30
CA SER A 169 9.65 15.32 8.57
C SER A 169 8.43 16.00 9.21
N THR A 170 7.29 16.04 8.52
CA THR A 170 6.07 16.69 9.02
C THR A 170 5.22 15.80 9.93
N ARG A 171 5.54 14.51 10.02
CA ARG A 171 4.96 13.54 10.95
C ARG A 171 5.98 12.48 11.33
N THR A 172 5.75 11.80 12.44
CA THR A 172 6.62 10.75 12.96
C THR A 172 6.24 9.36 12.41
N TYR A 173 7.10 8.40 12.60
CA TYR A 173 6.81 6.99 12.32
C TYR A 173 5.71 6.45 13.25
N GLU A 174 5.71 6.90 14.49
CA GLU A 174 4.72 6.57 15.51
C GLU A 174 3.31 7.05 15.11
N ASP A 175 3.18 8.21 14.48
CA ASP A 175 1.88 8.69 13.96
C ASP A 175 1.28 7.72 12.95
N ARG A 176 2.15 7.04 12.15
CA ARG A 176 1.70 6.00 11.22
C ARG A 176 1.23 4.75 11.94
N LEU A 177 2.00 4.29 12.93
CA LEU A 177 1.63 3.12 13.74
C LEU A 177 0.37 3.36 14.55
N ASP A 178 0.18 4.56 15.12
CA ASP A 178 -1.04 4.94 15.82
C ASP A 178 -2.27 4.89 14.91
N THR A 179 -2.16 5.44 13.71
CA THR A 179 -3.25 5.37 12.71
C THR A 179 -3.60 3.92 12.34
N LEU A 180 -2.61 3.06 12.13
CA LEU A 180 -2.83 1.63 11.87
C LEU A 180 -3.50 0.95 13.06
N SER A 181 -3.08 1.28 14.29
CA SER A 181 -3.69 0.76 15.52
C SER A 181 -5.17 1.17 15.63
N LYS A 182 -5.50 2.43 15.37
CA LYS A 182 -6.90 2.94 15.39
C LYS A 182 -7.74 2.19 14.34
N ALA A 183 -7.24 2.04 13.12
CA ALA A 183 -7.93 1.29 12.07
C ALA A 183 -8.16 -0.17 12.48
N ARG A 184 -7.16 -0.83 13.06
CA ARG A 184 -7.26 -2.21 13.53
C ARG A 184 -8.26 -2.35 14.70
N LYS A 185 -8.22 -1.46 15.68
CA LYS A 185 -9.15 -1.45 16.83
C LYS A 185 -10.60 -1.28 16.39
N ALA A 186 -10.85 -0.48 15.35
CA ALA A 186 -12.18 -0.35 14.76
C ALA A 186 -12.63 -1.58 13.94
N GLY A 187 -11.79 -2.60 13.80
CA GLY A 187 -12.11 -3.84 13.09
C GLY A 187 -11.93 -3.77 11.57
N MET A 188 -11.16 -2.80 11.08
CA MET A 188 -10.76 -2.75 9.67
C MET A 188 -9.54 -3.62 9.41
N LYS A 189 -9.45 -4.14 8.19
CA LYS A 189 -8.25 -4.75 7.65
C LYS A 189 -7.23 -3.66 7.32
N LEU A 190 -5.93 -3.99 7.43
CA LEU A 190 -4.87 -3.06 7.11
C LEU A 190 -4.33 -3.30 5.70
N CYS A 191 -4.14 -2.21 4.96
CA CYS A 191 -3.36 -2.16 3.74
C CYS A 191 -2.14 -1.26 4.04
N THR A 192 -0.98 -1.87 4.29
CA THR A 192 0.23 -1.13 4.67
C THR A 192 1.48 -1.83 4.15
N GLY A 193 2.38 -1.05 3.60
CA GLY A 193 3.62 -1.50 2.98
C GLY A 193 4.58 -0.35 2.80
N GLY A 194 5.37 -0.37 1.73
CA GLY A 194 6.39 0.66 1.51
C GLY A 194 6.71 0.95 0.06
N ILE A 195 7.71 1.79 -0.12
CA ILE A 195 8.21 2.29 -1.40
C ILE A 195 9.70 1.98 -1.46
N LEU A 196 10.14 1.35 -2.55
CA LEU A 196 11.53 1.07 -2.84
C LEU A 196 12.05 2.06 -3.88
N GLY A 197 13.31 2.47 -3.71
CA GLY A 197 13.99 3.40 -4.63
C GLY A 197 14.03 4.84 -4.16
N MET A 198 13.73 5.11 -2.89
CA MET A 198 13.80 6.44 -2.29
C MET A 198 15.22 6.83 -1.83
N GLY A 199 16.23 5.98 -2.08
CA GLY A 199 17.60 6.14 -1.60
C GLY A 199 17.96 5.21 -0.45
N GLU A 200 16.99 4.46 0.05
CA GLU A 200 17.14 3.47 1.11
C GLU A 200 18.03 2.30 0.69
N GLY A 201 18.74 1.69 1.65
CA GLY A 201 19.51 0.48 1.48
C GLY A 201 18.68 -0.81 1.70
N ARG A 202 19.33 -1.97 1.55
CA ARG A 202 18.72 -3.27 1.86
C ARG A 202 18.34 -3.39 3.32
N GLU A 203 19.17 -2.85 4.23
CA GLU A 203 18.88 -2.85 5.67
C GLU A 203 17.57 -2.12 6.00
N ASP A 204 17.23 -1.08 5.23
CA ASP A 204 15.98 -0.35 5.40
C ASP A 204 14.79 -1.16 4.87
N ARG A 205 14.96 -1.87 3.75
CA ARG A 205 13.93 -2.78 3.21
C ARG A 205 13.65 -3.93 4.17
N ILE A 206 14.70 -4.48 4.77
CA ILE A 206 14.61 -5.48 5.84
C ILE A 206 13.91 -4.89 7.06
N GLY A 207 14.29 -3.67 7.47
CA GLY A 207 13.66 -2.94 8.57
C GLY A 207 12.17 -2.70 8.35
N LEU A 208 11.75 -2.30 7.16
CA LEU A 208 10.34 -2.15 6.78
C LEU A 208 9.57 -3.47 6.93
N ILE A 209 10.10 -4.57 6.38
CA ILE A 209 9.45 -5.89 6.45
C ILE A 209 9.38 -6.37 7.89
N TYR A 210 10.42 -6.13 8.68
CA TYR A 210 10.44 -6.42 10.12
C TYR A 210 9.33 -5.65 10.86
N GLU A 211 9.23 -4.33 10.69
CA GLU A 211 8.18 -3.53 11.35
C GLU A 211 6.77 -4.01 10.97
N LEU A 212 6.54 -4.34 9.70
CA LEU A 212 5.27 -4.91 9.25
C LEU A 212 4.97 -6.27 9.91
N SER A 213 6.01 -7.10 10.14
CA SER A 213 5.87 -8.42 10.76
C SER A 213 5.52 -8.37 12.26
N GLN A 214 5.78 -7.24 12.91
CA GLN A 214 5.43 -7.03 14.32
C GLN A 214 3.95 -6.64 14.52
N LEU A 215 3.23 -6.30 13.44
CA LEU A 215 1.81 -6.02 13.52
C LEU A 215 1.02 -7.33 13.73
N THR A 216 0.19 -7.38 14.78
CA THR A 216 -0.60 -8.56 15.13
C THR A 216 -2.10 -8.25 15.11
N PRO A 217 -2.90 -8.89 14.24
CA PRO A 217 -2.48 -9.78 13.16
C PRO A 217 -1.71 -9.06 12.06
N HIS A 218 -0.99 -9.81 11.22
CA HIS A 218 -0.30 -9.27 10.06
C HIS A 218 -1.25 -8.44 9.17
N PRO A 219 -0.74 -7.44 8.42
CA PRO A 219 -1.55 -6.70 7.46
C PRO A 219 -2.16 -7.67 6.44
N GLU A 220 -3.42 -7.53 6.14
CA GLU A 220 -4.10 -8.36 5.14
C GLU A 220 -3.71 -7.97 3.71
N SER A 221 -3.12 -6.79 3.53
CA SER A 221 -2.60 -6.33 2.23
C SER A 221 -1.29 -5.59 2.43
N VAL A 222 -0.25 -6.02 1.71
CA VAL A 222 1.11 -5.46 1.77
C VAL A 222 1.50 -4.95 0.39
N PRO A 223 1.26 -3.66 0.09
CA PRO A 223 1.70 -3.05 -1.16
C PRO A 223 3.21 -2.80 -1.14
N ILE A 224 3.89 -3.28 -2.19
CA ILE A 224 5.28 -2.93 -2.50
C ILE A 224 5.26 -2.05 -3.72
N ASN A 225 5.64 -0.80 -3.52
CA ASN A 225 5.68 0.22 -4.56
C ASN A 225 7.12 0.38 -5.05
N MET A 226 7.30 0.59 -6.34
CA MET A 226 8.51 1.17 -6.89
C MET A 226 8.32 2.70 -6.94
N LEU A 227 9.32 3.46 -6.51
CA LEU A 227 9.29 4.91 -6.64
C LEU A 227 9.10 5.29 -8.11
N VAL A 228 8.12 6.13 -8.36
CA VAL A 228 7.97 6.85 -9.62
C VAL A 228 8.50 8.27 -9.38
N PRO A 229 9.69 8.62 -9.90
CA PRO A 229 10.25 9.95 -9.72
C PRO A 229 9.35 10.99 -10.39
N ILE A 230 8.94 12.02 -9.63
CA ILE A 230 8.08 13.09 -10.14
C ILE A 230 8.85 14.40 -10.06
N GLU A 231 8.97 15.07 -11.19
CA GLU A 231 9.64 16.37 -11.29
C GLU A 231 9.02 17.38 -10.30
N GLY A 232 9.86 18.20 -9.69
CA GLY A 232 9.46 19.15 -8.65
C GLY A 232 9.42 18.57 -7.24
N THR A 233 9.53 17.26 -7.04
CA THR A 233 9.70 16.65 -5.72
C THR A 233 11.17 16.45 -5.37
N PRO A 234 11.54 16.37 -4.07
CA PRO A 234 12.91 16.06 -3.65
C PRO A 234 13.49 14.78 -4.26
N LEU A 235 12.67 13.75 -4.46
CA LEU A 235 13.08 12.46 -5.03
C LEU A 235 12.81 12.36 -6.54
N GLY A 236 12.52 13.49 -7.19
CA GLY A 236 12.19 13.54 -8.63
C GLY A 236 13.32 13.16 -9.58
N GLN A 237 14.56 13.06 -9.09
CA GLN A 237 15.74 12.63 -9.86
C GLN A 237 16.35 11.32 -9.34
N SER A 238 15.63 10.58 -8.51
CA SER A 238 16.10 9.31 -7.96
C SER A 238 16.26 8.26 -9.08
N ALA A 239 17.33 7.47 -9.00
CA ALA A 239 17.52 6.35 -9.90
C ALA A 239 16.49 5.25 -9.61
N PRO A 240 15.95 4.58 -10.64
CA PRO A 240 14.99 3.50 -10.44
C PRO A 240 15.65 2.31 -9.71
N VAL A 241 14.88 1.68 -8.82
CA VAL A 241 15.31 0.41 -8.22
C VAL A 241 15.23 -0.72 -9.25
N SER A 242 16.15 -1.67 -9.19
CA SER A 242 16.12 -2.79 -10.13
C SER A 242 14.93 -3.71 -9.90
N VAL A 243 14.42 -4.32 -10.96
CA VAL A 243 13.34 -5.31 -10.89
C VAL A 243 13.74 -6.52 -10.03
N ILE A 244 15.02 -6.89 -10.02
CA ILE A 244 15.55 -7.96 -9.15
C ILE A 244 15.38 -7.61 -7.67
N GLU A 245 15.65 -6.37 -7.28
CA GLU A 245 15.44 -5.92 -5.88
C GLU A 245 13.94 -5.85 -5.53
N MET A 246 13.09 -5.43 -6.48
CA MET A 246 11.63 -5.48 -6.30
C MET A 246 11.15 -6.91 -6.09
N ALA A 247 11.58 -7.86 -6.93
CA ALA A 247 11.22 -9.27 -6.80
C ALA A 247 11.74 -9.86 -5.48
N ARG A 248 12.96 -9.49 -5.05
CA ARG A 248 13.54 -9.90 -3.77
C ARG A 248 12.70 -9.44 -2.58
N ALA A 249 12.31 -8.18 -2.55
CA ALA A 249 11.45 -7.63 -1.50
C ALA A 249 10.06 -8.31 -1.48
N ILE A 250 9.46 -8.51 -2.64
CA ILE A 250 8.17 -9.21 -2.78
C ILE A 250 8.27 -10.66 -2.29
N ALA A 251 9.35 -11.39 -2.65
CA ALA A 251 9.56 -12.76 -2.24
C ALA A 251 9.73 -12.88 -0.72
N THR A 252 10.52 -11.99 -0.12
CA THR A 252 10.67 -11.91 1.34
C THR A 252 9.34 -11.61 2.01
N CYS A 253 8.57 -10.63 1.49
CA CYS A 253 7.22 -10.35 2.00
C CYS A 253 6.28 -11.56 1.88
N ARG A 254 6.33 -12.35 0.78
CA ARG A 254 5.49 -13.54 0.63
C ARG A 254 5.81 -14.60 1.69
N ILE A 255 7.08 -14.78 2.01
CA ILE A 255 7.50 -15.75 3.04
C ILE A 255 7.05 -15.29 4.43
N VAL A 256 7.24 -14.02 4.75
CA VAL A 256 6.89 -13.45 6.06
C VAL A 256 5.36 -13.32 6.23
N PHE A 257 4.63 -13.00 5.15
CA PHE A 257 3.18 -12.77 5.15
C PHE A 257 2.43 -13.76 4.24
N PRO A 258 2.39 -15.05 4.56
CA PRO A 258 1.87 -16.09 3.67
C PRO A 258 0.40 -15.91 3.30
N LYS A 259 -0.40 -15.34 4.19
CA LYS A 259 -1.86 -15.14 4.02
C LYS A 259 -2.24 -13.75 3.48
N SER A 260 -1.28 -12.84 3.31
CA SER A 260 -1.55 -11.47 2.87
C SER A 260 -1.66 -11.35 1.35
N TRP A 261 -2.45 -10.40 0.87
CA TRP A 261 -2.34 -9.89 -0.48
C TRP A 261 -1.03 -9.10 -0.61
N VAL A 262 0.00 -9.70 -1.19
CA VAL A 262 1.24 -8.97 -1.53
C VAL A 262 1.03 -8.31 -2.88
N ARG A 263 1.04 -6.98 -2.89
CA ARG A 263 0.69 -6.21 -4.09
C ARG A 263 1.92 -5.64 -4.77
N LEU A 264 2.06 -5.95 -6.06
CA LEU A 264 2.87 -5.15 -6.97
C LEU A 264 2.05 -3.90 -7.31
N SER A 265 2.49 -2.75 -6.80
CA SER A 265 1.69 -1.53 -6.71
C SER A 265 2.19 -0.44 -7.67
N ALA A 266 2.39 0.81 -7.21
CA ALA A 266 2.89 1.90 -8.05
C ALA A 266 4.25 1.56 -8.68
N GLY A 267 4.53 2.15 -9.84
CA GLY A 267 5.74 1.90 -10.64
C GLY A 267 5.67 0.63 -11.50
N ARG A 268 4.58 -0.15 -11.41
CA ARG A 268 4.41 -1.37 -12.22
C ARG A 268 4.42 -1.07 -13.72
N ASP A 269 3.82 0.04 -14.15
CA ASP A 269 3.73 0.40 -15.58
C ASP A 269 5.08 0.80 -16.18
N ASP A 270 6.07 1.15 -15.33
CA ASP A 270 7.44 1.43 -15.76
C ASP A 270 8.30 0.16 -15.89
N MET A 271 7.74 -1.00 -15.51
CA MET A 271 8.41 -2.30 -15.63
C MET A 271 8.07 -2.96 -16.97
N SER A 272 9.04 -3.70 -17.54
CA SER A 272 8.74 -4.60 -18.66
C SER A 272 7.76 -5.72 -18.24
N GLU A 273 7.14 -6.37 -19.22
CA GLU A 273 6.24 -7.51 -18.96
C GLU A 273 6.95 -8.64 -18.22
N GLU A 274 8.23 -8.92 -18.56
CA GLU A 274 9.05 -9.92 -17.88
C GLU A 274 9.32 -9.52 -16.42
N GLY A 275 9.54 -8.23 -16.17
CA GLY A 275 9.73 -7.70 -14.82
C GLY A 275 8.48 -7.87 -13.96
N GLN A 276 7.31 -7.57 -14.51
CA GLN A 276 6.04 -7.79 -13.84
C GLN A 276 5.77 -9.29 -13.60
N ALA A 277 6.03 -10.14 -14.60
CA ALA A 277 5.91 -11.59 -14.46
C ALA A 277 6.85 -12.13 -13.37
N LEU A 278 8.09 -11.63 -13.28
CA LEU A 278 9.04 -12.00 -12.24
C LEU A 278 8.51 -11.65 -10.85
N CYS A 279 7.93 -10.46 -10.66
CA CYS A 279 7.32 -10.05 -9.40
C CYS A 279 6.10 -10.93 -9.02
N LEU A 280 5.30 -11.35 -10.00
CA LEU A 280 4.20 -12.30 -9.77
C LEU A 280 4.71 -13.69 -9.38
N LEU A 281 5.79 -14.16 -10.00
CA LEU A 281 6.47 -15.41 -9.61
C LEU A 281 7.10 -15.32 -8.22
N ALA A 282 7.65 -14.15 -7.88
CA ALA A 282 8.19 -13.85 -6.55
C ALA A 282 7.14 -13.90 -5.42
N GLY A 283 5.85 -14.00 -5.75
CA GLY A 283 4.82 -14.15 -4.75
C GLY A 283 3.77 -13.03 -4.71
N ALA A 284 3.87 -11.99 -5.55
CA ALA A 284 2.79 -11.04 -5.68
C ALA A 284 1.51 -11.74 -6.17
N ASN A 285 0.37 -11.36 -5.59
CA ASN A 285 -0.95 -11.88 -5.94
C ASN A 285 -2.04 -10.80 -5.92
N SER A 286 -1.63 -9.53 -5.95
CA SER A 286 -2.50 -8.38 -6.11
C SER A 286 -1.79 -7.33 -6.97
N ILE A 287 -2.53 -6.64 -7.82
CA ILE A 287 -2.02 -5.56 -8.69
C ILE A 287 -3.01 -4.39 -8.71
N PHE A 288 -2.51 -3.19 -8.99
CA PHE A 288 -3.37 -2.12 -9.48
C PHE A 288 -3.64 -2.27 -10.97
N VAL A 289 -4.89 -1.96 -11.36
CA VAL A 289 -5.36 -1.92 -12.76
C VAL A 289 -6.02 -0.57 -13.04
N GLY A 290 -6.18 -0.22 -14.33
CA GLY A 290 -6.73 1.05 -14.76
C GLY A 290 -5.65 2.03 -15.23
N ASP A 291 -6.06 3.22 -15.67
CA ASP A 291 -5.19 4.20 -16.35
C ASP A 291 -4.23 4.94 -15.40
N ARG A 292 -4.41 4.81 -14.10
CA ARG A 292 -3.57 5.45 -13.08
C ARG A 292 -3.28 4.50 -11.93
N LEU A 293 -2.02 4.29 -11.67
CA LEU A 293 -1.52 3.47 -10.55
C LEU A 293 -1.01 4.31 -9.37
N LEU A 294 -0.96 5.62 -9.55
CA LEU A 294 -0.49 6.61 -8.58
C LEU A 294 -1.47 7.78 -8.53
N THR A 295 -1.69 8.32 -7.35
CA THR A 295 -2.51 9.55 -7.13
C THR A 295 -1.67 10.81 -7.17
#